data_7932b51b9640833a3782427c18236853
#
_entry.id   7932b51b9640833a3782427c18236853
#
_cell.length_a   1.000
_cell.length_b   1.000
_cell.length_c   1.000
_cell.angle_alpha   90.00
_cell.angle_beta   90.00
_cell.angle_gamma   90.00
#
_symmetry.space_group_name_H-M   'P 1'
#
loop_
_entity.id
_entity.type
_entity.pdbx_description
1 polymer ?
#
loop_
_entity_poly.entity_id
_entity_poly.type
_entity_poly.pdbx_seq_one_letter_code
_entity_poly.pdbx_strand_id
1 'polypeptide(L)'
;MKLFIDSADVGEIRSAFETGLIDGVTTNPTLVKKSGRDPESVYQELIDIGVRDISMEVVGDDEMMLWEGRRLANKFDDRATIKVPCTPEGLWVCKQLKS
;
A
#
# COMPACT_ATOMS: atom_id res chain seq x y z
N MET A 1 -11.93 15.45 6.55
CA MET A 1 -10.48 15.34 6.31
C MET A 1 -10.03 13.93 6.64
N LYS A 2 -9.14 13.38 5.83
CA LYS A 2 -8.57 12.05 6.09
C LYS A 2 -7.11 12.21 6.47
N LEU A 3 -6.67 11.42 7.46
CA LEU A 3 -5.29 11.43 7.94
C LEU A 3 -4.64 10.08 7.66
N PHE A 4 -3.49 10.10 7.01
CA PHE A 4 -2.71 8.91 6.70
C PHE A 4 -1.34 9.01 7.37
N ILE A 5 -0.84 7.89 7.87
CA ILE A 5 0.53 7.80 8.37
C ILE A 5 1.41 7.16 7.28
N ASP A 6 2.56 7.77 7.02
CA ASP A 6 3.52 7.27 6.03
C ASP A 6 4.61 6.49 6.76
N SER A 7 4.43 5.18 6.85
CA SER A 7 5.32 4.31 7.62
C SER A 7 5.14 2.85 7.21
N ALA A 8 6.15 2.05 7.46
CA ALA A 8 6.09 0.60 7.35
C ALA A 8 6.40 -0.08 8.70
N ASP A 9 6.53 0.70 9.75
CA ASP A 9 6.76 0.20 11.11
C ASP A 9 5.42 -0.12 11.76
N VAL A 10 5.13 -1.40 11.92
CA VAL A 10 3.82 -1.87 12.43
C VAL A 10 3.56 -1.36 13.85
N GLY A 11 4.59 -1.30 14.69
CA GLY A 11 4.42 -0.79 16.06
C GLY A 11 4.02 0.68 16.08
N GLU A 12 4.68 1.51 15.27
CA GLU A 12 4.35 2.92 15.12
C GLU A 12 2.94 3.12 14.59
N ILE A 13 2.58 2.34 13.56
CA ILE A 13 1.25 2.41 12.96
C ILE A 13 0.19 2.00 13.97
N ARG A 14 0.43 0.93 14.73
CA ARG A 14 -0.51 0.46 15.76
C ARG A 14 -0.78 1.57 16.78
N SER A 15 0.29 2.22 17.28
CA SER A 15 0.16 3.31 18.23
C SER A 15 -0.64 4.49 17.66
N ALA A 16 -0.37 4.86 16.42
CA ALA A 16 -1.09 5.94 15.74
C ALA A 16 -2.56 5.57 15.50
N PHE A 17 -2.81 4.33 15.09
CA PHE A 17 -4.17 3.85 14.82
C PHE A 17 -5.03 3.82 16.08
N GLU A 18 -4.45 3.52 17.23
CA GLU A 18 -5.16 3.49 18.51
C GLU A 18 -5.72 4.85 18.92
N THR A 19 -5.22 5.94 18.34
CA THR A 19 -5.76 7.27 18.59
C THR A 19 -7.16 7.45 18.01
N GLY A 20 -7.54 6.62 17.05
CA GLY A 20 -8.80 6.75 16.32
C GLY A 20 -8.80 7.83 15.26
N LEU A 21 -7.66 8.48 15.02
CA LEU A 21 -7.55 9.60 14.07
C LEU A 21 -7.04 9.21 12.70
N ILE A 22 -6.46 8.02 12.55
CA ILE A 22 -5.82 7.59 11.32
C ILE A 22 -6.81 6.83 10.43
N ASP A 23 -6.94 7.30 9.19
CA ASP A 23 -7.83 6.71 8.20
C ASP A 23 -7.13 5.64 7.37
N GLY A 24 -5.82 5.75 7.20
CA GLY A 24 -5.08 4.80 6.40
C GLY A 24 -3.58 4.93 6.58
N VAL A 25 -2.86 4.11 5.83
CA VAL A 25 -1.41 4.03 5.87
C VAL A 25 -0.87 4.10 4.45
N THR A 26 0.15 4.94 4.25
CA THR A 26 0.89 4.93 3.00
C THR A 26 2.24 4.26 3.23
N THR A 27 2.55 3.28 2.41
CA THR A 27 3.87 2.64 2.42
C THR A 27 4.57 2.89 1.09
N ASN A 28 5.86 2.62 1.06
CA ASN A 28 6.62 2.62 -0.18
C ASN A 28 7.73 1.58 -0.07
N PRO A 29 8.34 1.15 -1.22
CA PRO A 29 9.36 0.11 -1.21
C PRO A 29 10.56 0.42 -0.30
N THR A 30 10.96 1.69 -0.22
CA THR A 30 12.09 2.11 0.61
C THR A 30 11.79 1.87 2.10
N LEU A 31 10.61 2.30 2.57
CA LEU A 31 10.22 2.12 3.96
C LEU A 31 10.06 0.64 4.31
N VAL A 32 9.44 -0.14 3.43
CA VAL A 32 9.26 -1.58 3.64
C VAL A 32 10.61 -2.28 3.71
N LYS A 33 11.53 -1.93 2.81
CA LYS A 33 12.87 -2.49 2.80
C LYS A 33 13.64 -2.17 4.09
N LYS A 34 13.51 -0.94 4.58
CA LYS A 34 14.12 -0.52 5.85
C LYS A 34 13.61 -1.33 7.03
N SER A 35 12.35 -1.75 7.00
CA SER A 35 11.77 -2.54 8.07
C SER A 35 12.34 -3.96 8.14
N GLY A 36 13.01 -4.41 7.07
CA GLY A 36 13.56 -5.76 6.96
C GLY A 36 12.50 -6.84 6.79
N ARG A 37 11.25 -6.46 6.51
CA ARG A 37 10.13 -7.37 6.44
C ARG A 37 9.60 -7.53 5.02
N ASP A 38 8.91 -8.64 4.78
CA ASP A 38 8.20 -8.88 3.54
C ASP A 38 6.99 -7.93 3.42
N PRO A 39 6.82 -7.24 2.28
CA PRO A 39 5.72 -6.28 2.11
C PRO A 39 4.33 -6.86 2.41
N GLU A 40 4.04 -8.04 1.92
CA GLU A 40 2.71 -8.62 2.11
C GLU A 40 2.45 -9.02 3.55
N SER A 41 3.48 -9.42 4.27
CA SER A 41 3.36 -9.68 5.72
C SER A 41 3.02 -8.40 6.47
N VAL A 42 3.64 -7.28 6.10
CA VAL A 42 3.32 -5.98 6.68
C VAL A 42 1.87 -5.62 6.38
N TYR A 43 1.44 -5.74 5.12
CA TYR A 43 0.06 -5.42 4.74
C TYR A 43 -0.95 -6.25 5.53
N GLN A 44 -0.69 -7.55 5.67
CA GLN A 44 -1.59 -8.43 6.41
C GLN A 44 -1.69 -8.04 7.88
N GLU A 45 -0.57 -7.68 8.52
CA GLU A 45 -0.60 -7.23 9.91
C GLU A 45 -1.39 -5.93 10.06
N LEU A 46 -1.27 -5.01 9.11
CA LEU A 46 -2.03 -3.76 9.13
C LEU A 46 -3.53 -4.02 9.01
N ILE A 47 -3.92 -4.97 8.15
CA ILE A 47 -5.32 -5.39 8.03
C ILE A 47 -5.80 -5.98 9.35
N ASP A 48 -4.98 -6.81 9.99
CA ASP A 48 -5.34 -7.45 11.27
C ASP A 48 -5.51 -6.42 12.39
N ILE A 49 -4.78 -5.31 12.33
CA ILE A 49 -4.94 -4.19 13.28
C ILE A 49 -6.26 -3.45 13.04
N GLY A 50 -6.77 -3.51 11.81
CA GLY A 50 -8.01 -2.84 11.43
C GLY A 50 -7.85 -1.68 10.45
N VAL A 51 -6.64 -1.48 9.91
CA VAL A 51 -6.41 -0.42 8.90
C VAL A 51 -7.24 -0.73 7.65
N ARG A 52 -7.99 0.26 7.18
CA ARG A 52 -8.94 0.06 6.08
C ARG A 52 -8.42 0.51 4.73
N ASP A 53 -7.41 1.33 4.67
CA ASP A 53 -6.83 1.84 3.42
C ASP A 53 -5.31 1.80 3.51
N ILE A 54 -4.70 0.94 2.71
CA ILE A 54 -3.26 0.75 2.68
C ILE A 54 -2.76 1.01 1.27
N SER A 55 -1.89 2.01 1.11
CA SER A 55 -1.23 2.26 -0.17
C SER A 55 -0.12 1.25 -0.36
N MET A 56 -0.21 0.49 -1.45
CA MET A 56 0.74 -0.56 -1.81
C MET A 56 1.37 -0.18 -3.13
N GLU A 57 2.66 0.17 -3.12
CA GLU A 57 3.34 0.62 -4.33
C GLU A 57 3.85 -0.54 -5.16
N VAL A 58 3.61 -0.46 -6.47
CA VAL A 58 4.13 -1.42 -7.43
C VAL A 58 5.29 -0.79 -8.20
N VAL A 59 6.28 -1.61 -8.54
CA VAL A 59 7.51 -1.17 -9.20
C VAL A 59 7.87 -2.11 -10.35
N GLY A 60 8.77 -1.66 -11.23
CA GLY A 60 9.21 -2.42 -12.38
C GLY A 60 8.73 -1.79 -13.68
N ASP A 61 8.69 -2.58 -14.76
CA ASP A 61 8.14 -2.11 -16.03
C ASP A 61 6.60 -2.09 -15.97
N ASP A 62 5.97 -1.62 -17.05
CA ASP A 62 4.52 -1.46 -17.10
C ASP A 62 3.78 -2.80 -16.94
N GLU A 63 4.24 -3.87 -17.58
CA GLU A 63 3.60 -5.17 -17.45
C GLU A 63 3.74 -5.75 -16.05
N MET A 64 4.90 -5.61 -15.43
CA MET A 64 5.15 -6.06 -14.07
C MET A 64 4.28 -5.31 -13.08
N MET A 65 4.19 -4.00 -13.21
CA MET A 65 3.36 -3.16 -12.34
C MET A 65 1.89 -3.51 -12.48
N LEU A 66 1.42 -3.74 -13.70
CA LEU A 66 0.02 -4.09 -13.94
C LEU A 66 -0.33 -5.44 -13.32
N TRP A 67 0.53 -6.43 -13.54
CA TRP A 67 0.33 -7.77 -12.97
C TRP A 67 0.30 -7.72 -11.45
N GLU A 68 1.29 -7.04 -10.86
CA GLU A 68 1.41 -6.93 -9.41
C GLU A 68 0.23 -6.15 -8.81
N GLY A 69 -0.18 -5.06 -9.47
CA GLY A 69 -1.33 -4.27 -9.01
C GLY A 69 -2.61 -5.08 -9.00
N ARG A 70 -2.86 -5.86 -10.05
CA ARG A 70 -4.03 -6.74 -10.11
C ARG A 70 -3.97 -7.83 -9.03
N ARG A 71 -2.80 -8.40 -8.82
CA ARG A 71 -2.60 -9.43 -7.80
C ARG A 71 -2.88 -8.90 -6.40
N LEU A 72 -2.34 -7.74 -6.07
CA LEU A 72 -2.56 -7.10 -4.77
C LEU A 72 -4.03 -6.70 -4.58
N ALA A 73 -4.66 -6.16 -5.62
CA ALA A 73 -6.06 -5.79 -5.56
C ALA A 73 -6.97 -7.01 -5.34
N ASN A 74 -6.64 -8.13 -5.97
CA ASN A 74 -7.39 -9.36 -5.76
C ASN A 74 -7.17 -9.96 -4.37
N LYS A 75 -5.94 -9.87 -3.86
CA LYS A 75 -5.60 -10.46 -2.56
C LYS A 75 -6.14 -9.66 -1.39
N PHE A 76 -6.08 -8.33 -1.47
CA PHE A 76 -6.43 -7.45 -0.34
C PHE A 76 -7.73 -6.67 -0.54
N ASP A 77 -8.35 -6.80 -1.70
CA ASP A 77 -9.67 -6.21 -2.02
C ASP A 77 -9.74 -4.71 -1.70
N ASP A 78 -10.76 -4.29 -1.00
CA ASP A 78 -11.03 -2.88 -0.69
C ASP A 78 -10.04 -2.25 0.29
N ARG A 79 -9.13 -3.05 0.86
CA ARG A 79 -8.05 -2.55 1.72
C ARG A 79 -6.88 -2.00 0.92
N ALA A 80 -6.74 -2.42 -0.34
CA ALA A 80 -5.61 -2.04 -1.18
C ALA A 80 -5.90 -0.79 -2.00
N THR A 81 -5.01 0.19 -1.90
CA THR A 81 -4.94 1.31 -2.83
C THR A 81 -3.61 1.14 -3.57
N ILE A 82 -3.68 0.85 -4.86
CA ILE A 82 -2.46 0.60 -5.62
C ILE A 82 -1.80 1.92 -5.99
N LYS A 83 -0.56 2.08 -5.55
CA LYS A 83 0.24 3.27 -5.78
C LYS A 83 1.21 3.01 -6.93
N VAL A 84 1.20 3.90 -7.93
CA VAL A 84 2.08 3.79 -9.09
C VAL A 84 2.98 5.02 -9.16
N PRO A 85 4.19 4.87 -9.75
CA PRO A 85 5.06 6.04 -9.94
C PRO A 85 4.45 7.01 -10.96
N CYS A 86 4.74 8.29 -10.79
CA CYS A 86 4.24 9.32 -11.71
C CYS A 86 5.15 9.40 -12.94
N THR A 87 5.07 8.37 -13.77
CA THR A 87 5.80 8.20 -15.02
C THR A 87 4.81 7.83 -16.12
N PRO A 88 5.19 7.91 -17.42
CA PRO A 88 4.28 7.45 -18.48
C PRO A 88 3.82 6.01 -18.27
N GLU A 89 4.72 5.12 -17.86
CA GLU A 89 4.40 3.72 -17.58
C GLU A 89 3.43 3.59 -16.40
N GLY A 90 3.70 4.32 -15.32
CA GLY A 90 2.83 4.32 -14.14
C GLY A 90 1.43 4.84 -14.45
N LEU A 91 1.34 5.91 -15.23
CA LEU A 91 0.05 6.47 -15.64
C LEU A 91 -0.74 5.50 -16.51
N TRP A 92 -0.07 4.79 -17.41
CA TRP A 92 -0.71 3.77 -18.22
C TRP A 92 -1.27 2.64 -17.35
N VAL A 93 -0.47 2.17 -16.37
CA VAL A 93 -0.89 1.12 -15.44
C VAL A 93 -2.11 1.59 -14.64
N CYS A 94 -2.08 2.83 -14.16
CA CYS A 94 -3.22 3.42 -13.43
C CYS A 94 -4.49 3.38 -14.27
N LYS A 95 -4.39 3.74 -15.55
CA LYS A 95 -5.52 3.69 -16.48
C LYS A 95 -6.06 2.26 -16.63
N GLN A 96 -5.18 1.28 -16.77
CA GLN A 96 -5.58 -0.12 -16.91
C GLN A 96 -6.23 -0.65 -15.64
N LEU A 97 -5.72 -0.31 -14.47
CA LEU A 97 -6.28 -0.76 -13.19
C LEU A 97 -7.66 -0.16 -12.93
N LYS A 98 -7.96 1.01 -13.46
CA LYS A 98 -9.26 1.65 -13.30
C LYS A 98 -10.33 1.06 -14.23
N SER A 99 -9.93 0.34 -15.24
CA SER A 99 -10.85 -0.22 -16.24
C SER A 99 -11.62 -1.43 -15.74
#